data_9d480d07dcb388e1dcf98b3fe0eb089e
#
_entry.id   9d480d07dcb388e1dcf98b3fe0eb089e
#
_cell.length_a   1.000
_cell.length_b   1.000
_cell.length_c   1.000
_cell.angle_alpha   90.00
_cell.angle_beta   90.00
_cell.angle_gamma   90.00
#
_symmetry.space_group_name_H-M   'P 1'
#
loop_
_entity.id
_entity.type
_entity.pdbx_description
1 polymer ?
#
loop_
_entity_poly.entity_id
_entity_poly.type
_entity_poly.pdbx_seq_one_letter_code
_entity_poly.pdbx_strand_id
1 'polypeptide(L)' 'MTTAQAQYQARQVRIQALVVQLQSTLASHSTKAASQPLNWGYAGDLGHVESKLQELVEFFQN' A
#
# COMPACT_ATOMS: atom_id res chain seq x y z
N MET A 1 6.21 4.26 -30.39
CA MET A 1 4.84 4.35 -29.85
C MET A 1 4.60 3.29 -28.81
N THR A 2 3.98 3.66 -27.70
CA THR A 2 3.67 2.73 -26.62
C THR A 2 2.32 2.06 -26.87
N THR A 3 2.28 0.74 -26.90
CA THR A 3 1.02 0.01 -27.04
C THR A 3 0.31 -0.09 -25.70
N ALA A 4 -1.01 -0.40 -25.72
CA ALA A 4 -1.77 -0.66 -24.50
C ALA A 4 -1.16 -1.80 -23.69
N GLN A 5 -0.68 -2.85 -24.37
CA GLN A 5 -0.04 -3.99 -23.72
C GLN A 5 1.26 -3.58 -23.03
N ALA A 6 2.11 -2.78 -23.70
CA ALA A 6 3.37 -2.30 -23.12
C ALA A 6 3.11 -1.40 -21.90
N GLN A 7 2.11 -0.53 -22.00
CA GLN A 7 1.67 0.30 -20.87
C GLN A 7 1.22 -0.55 -19.70
N TYR A 8 0.40 -1.56 -19.95
CA TYR A 8 -0.10 -2.45 -18.91
C TYR A 8 1.05 -3.16 -18.20
N GLN A 9 2.00 -3.70 -18.96
CA GLN A 9 3.15 -4.40 -18.39
C GLN A 9 4.02 -3.47 -17.54
N ALA A 10 4.26 -2.25 -18.01
CA ALA A 10 5.05 -1.27 -17.26
C ALA A 10 4.36 -0.91 -15.94
N ARG A 11 3.04 -0.74 -15.97
CA ARG A 11 2.28 -0.45 -14.75
C ARG A 11 2.26 -1.62 -13.79
N GLN A 12 2.17 -2.86 -14.29
CA GLN A 12 2.25 -4.06 -13.46
C GLN A 12 3.57 -4.12 -12.69
N VAL A 13 4.69 -3.90 -13.39
CA VAL A 13 6.01 -3.91 -12.77
C VAL A 13 6.10 -2.83 -11.69
N ARG A 14 5.60 -1.63 -11.99
CA ARG A 14 5.61 -0.52 -11.04
C ARG A 14 4.75 -0.82 -9.81
N ILE A 15 3.56 -1.39 -10.03
CA ILE A 15 2.64 -1.75 -8.93
C ILE A 15 3.26 -2.82 -8.05
N GLN A 16 3.90 -3.85 -8.63
CA GLN A 16 4.58 -4.88 -7.86
C GLN A 16 5.65 -4.28 -6.96
N ALA A 17 6.45 -3.36 -7.49
CA ALA A 17 7.48 -2.67 -6.70
C ALA A 17 6.86 -1.87 -5.55
N LEU A 18 5.75 -1.18 -5.81
CA LEU A 18 5.06 -0.39 -4.78
C LEU A 18 4.45 -1.26 -3.69
N VAL A 19 3.91 -2.43 -4.06
CA VAL A 19 3.36 -3.38 -3.09
C VAL A 19 4.47 -3.90 -2.16
N VAL A 20 5.62 -4.27 -2.72
CA VAL A 20 6.77 -4.72 -1.93
C VAL A 20 7.26 -3.61 -1.00
N GLN A 21 7.35 -2.38 -1.51
CA GLN A 21 7.73 -1.23 -0.71
C GLN A 21 6.75 -0.98 0.44
N LEU A 22 5.45 -1.11 0.15
CA LEU A 22 4.42 -0.96 1.18
C LEU A 22 4.56 -2.00 2.27
N GLN A 23 4.77 -3.28 1.90
CA GLN A 23 4.98 -4.36 2.87
C GLN A 23 6.17 -4.08 3.78
N SER A 24 7.28 -3.63 3.21
CA SER A 24 8.49 -3.27 3.96
C SER A 24 8.23 -2.11 4.92
N THR A 25 7.52 -1.08 4.44
CA THR A 25 7.18 0.10 5.24
C THR A 25 6.24 -0.28 6.39
N LEU A 26 5.27 -1.15 6.14
CA LEU A 26 4.35 -1.62 7.19
C LEU A 26 5.09 -2.41 8.26
N ALA A 27 6.08 -3.22 7.90
CA ALA A 27 6.89 -3.96 8.86
C ALA A 27 7.68 -3.00 9.77
N SER A 28 8.29 -1.97 9.19
CA SER A 28 9.00 -0.93 9.96
C SER A 28 8.05 -0.15 10.87
N HIS A 29 6.88 0.19 10.37
CA HIS A 29 5.83 0.90 11.12
C HIS A 29 5.38 0.06 12.32
N SER A 30 5.19 -1.24 12.12
CA SER A 30 4.81 -2.17 13.18
C SER A 30 5.85 -2.20 14.31
N THR A 31 7.12 -2.21 13.96
CA THR A 31 8.21 -2.18 14.95
C THR A 31 8.18 -0.88 15.77
N LYS A 32 7.98 0.26 15.10
CA LYS A 32 7.90 1.56 15.78
C LYS A 32 6.67 1.64 16.68
N ALA A 33 5.53 1.16 16.20
CA ALA A 33 4.28 1.16 16.96
C ALA A 33 4.38 0.32 18.23
N ALA A 34 5.06 -0.83 18.14
CA ALA A 34 5.27 -1.71 19.28
C ALA A 34 6.06 -1.03 20.41
N SER A 35 6.95 -0.08 20.08
CA SER A 35 7.72 0.67 21.07
C SER A 35 6.90 1.80 21.71
N GLN A 36 5.74 2.17 21.15
CA GLN A 36 4.89 3.26 21.63
C GLN A 36 3.41 2.83 21.59
N PRO A 37 3.01 1.84 22.41
CA PRO A 37 1.67 1.23 22.27
C PRO A 37 0.51 2.18 22.58
N LEU A 38 0.76 3.29 23.28
CA LEU A 38 -0.29 4.26 23.62
C LEU A 38 -0.41 5.41 22.61
N ASN A 39 0.38 5.37 21.54
CA ASN A 39 0.37 6.42 20.52
C ASN A 39 -0.68 6.11 19.46
N TRP A 40 -1.82 6.80 19.53
CA TRP A 40 -2.93 6.65 18.59
C TRP A 40 -2.58 7.07 17.15
N GLY A 41 -1.50 7.84 16.97
CA GLY A 41 -1.04 8.25 15.65
C GLY A 41 -0.70 7.06 14.76
N TYR A 42 -0.10 6.00 15.32
CA TYR A 42 0.22 4.80 14.55
C TYR A 42 -1.04 4.05 14.12
N ALA A 43 -2.05 3.97 14.98
CA ALA A 43 -3.33 3.36 14.62
C ALA A 43 -4.04 4.18 13.53
N GLY A 44 -3.97 5.52 13.62
CA GLY A 44 -4.52 6.41 12.61
C GLY A 44 -3.87 6.22 11.25
N ASP A 45 -2.55 6.06 11.22
CA ASP A 45 -1.81 5.78 9.98
C ASP A 45 -2.32 4.51 9.32
N LEU A 46 -2.48 3.44 10.09
CA LEU A 46 -2.98 2.17 9.56
C LEU A 46 -4.43 2.27 9.09
N GLY A 47 -5.25 3.05 9.77
CA GLY A 47 -6.63 3.31 9.35
C GLY A 47 -6.68 3.98 7.99
N HIS A 48 -5.78 4.94 7.75
CA HIS A 48 -5.66 5.59 6.45
C HIS A 48 -5.25 4.60 5.36
N VAL A 49 -4.23 3.79 5.62
CA VAL A 49 -3.75 2.77 4.68
C VAL A 49 -4.84 1.75 4.39
N GLU A 50 -5.52 1.25 5.43
CA GLU A 50 -6.62 0.31 5.28
C GLU A 50 -7.71 0.85 4.37
N SER A 51 -8.12 2.10 4.59
CA SER A 51 -9.15 2.77 3.79
C SER A 51 -8.75 2.86 2.32
N LYS A 52 -7.48 3.21 2.04
CA LYS A 52 -6.99 3.31 0.67
C LYS A 52 -6.92 1.95 -0.02
N LEU A 53 -6.49 0.92 0.69
CA LEU A 53 -6.45 -0.43 0.15
C LEU A 53 -7.86 -0.95 -0.13
N GLN A 54 -8.81 -0.66 0.76
CA GLN A 54 -10.22 -1.03 0.56
C GLN A 54 -10.78 -0.37 -0.69
N GLU A 55 -10.50 0.91 -0.91
CA GLU A 55 -10.90 1.61 -2.13
C GLU A 55 -10.36 0.93 -3.38
N LEU A 56 -9.09 0.47 -3.34
CA LEU A 56 -8.47 -0.21 -4.47
C LEU A 56 -9.14 -1.56 -4.75
N VAL A 57 -9.44 -2.32 -3.71
CA VAL A 57 -10.15 -3.60 -3.84
C VAL A 57 -11.52 -3.39 -4.47
N GLU A 58 -12.26 -2.40 -3.98
CA GLU A 58 -13.59 -2.07 -4.49
C GLU A 58 -13.55 -1.62 -5.95
N PHE A 59 -12.51 -0.89 -6.33
CA PHE A 59 -12.32 -0.45 -7.71
C PHE A 59 -12.29 -1.64 -8.67
N PHE A 60 -11.60 -2.73 -8.31
CA PHE A 60 -11.51 -3.92 -9.15
C PHE A 60 -12.77 -4.76 -9.14
N GLN A 61 -13.63 -4.60 -8.14
CA GLN A 61 -14.88 -5.35 -8.01
C GLN A 61 -16.03 -4.74 -8.81
N ASN A 62 -15.88 -3.52 -9.26
CA ASN A 62 -16.92 -2.83 -10.03
C ASN A 62 -16.81 -3.10 -11.53
#